data_2d8ddff3d71c4bf8995c5711b8654f13
#
_entry.id   2d8ddff3d71c4bf8995c5711b8654f13
#
_cell.length_a   1.000
_cell.length_b   1.000
_cell.length_c   1.000
_cell.angle_alpha   90.00
_cell.angle_beta   90.00
_cell.angle_gamma   90.00
#
_symmetry.space_group_name_H-M   'P 1'
#
loop_
_entity.id
_entity.type
_entity.pdbx_description
1 polymer ?
#
loop_
_entity_poly.entity_id
_entity_poly.type
_entity_poly.pdbx_seq_one_letter_code
_entity_poly.pdbx_strand_id
1 'polypeptide(L)'
;MKSDIQIAQEAKMKNIREIAAELNLSEDDIDQYGKYKCKISLDVLERNKDNKKGKLVLVTAINPTPAGEGKSTVTIGLGQALNKRNKKANKK
;
A
#
# COMPACT_ATOMS: atom_id res chain seq x y z
N MET A 1 0.84 5.66 -26.72
CA MET A 1 0.45 5.30 -25.36
C MET A 1 0.86 3.85 -25.06
N LYS A 2 1.51 3.60 -23.93
CA LYS A 2 1.98 2.26 -23.58
C LYS A 2 0.81 1.38 -23.17
N SER A 3 0.88 0.08 -23.54
CA SER A 3 -0.10 -0.89 -23.07
C SER A 3 0.08 -1.18 -21.57
N ASP A 4 -0.96 -1.75 -20.94
CA ASP A 4 -0.88 -2.13 -19.52
C ASP A 4 0.26 -3.09 -19.24
N ILE A 5 0.50 -4.03 -20.18
CA ILE A 5 1.59 -5.00 -20.04
C ILE A 5 2.95 -4.29 -20.10
N GLN A 6 3.12 -3.32 -21.00
CA GLN A 6 4.36 -2.56 -21.10
C GLN A 6 4.63 -1.75 -19.85
N ILE A 7 3.61 -1.10 -19.31
CA ILE A 7 3.73 -0.33 -18.06
C ILE A 7 4.15 -1.26 -16.91
N ALA A 8 3.53 -2.42 -16.81
CA ALA A 8 3.87 -3.38 -15.76
C ALA A 8 5.29 -3.92 -15.88
N GLN A 9 5.75 -4.19 -17.10
CA GLN A 9 7.10 -4.71 -17.34
C GLN A 9 8.18 -3.67 -17.09
N GLU A 10 7.91 -2.40 -17.37
CA GLU A 10 8.86 -1.31 -17.17
C GLU A 10 8.89 -0.81 -15.73
N ALA A 11 7.87 -1.11 -14.94
CA ALA A 11 7.82 -0.68 -13.55
C ALA A 11 8.94 -1.33 -12.74
N LYS A 12 9.61 -0.52 -11.93
CA LYS A 12 10.64 -1.01 -11.00
C LYS A 12 10.00 -1.19 -9.64
N MET A 13 9.90 -2.44 -9.20
CA MET A 13 9.37 -2.76 -7.89
C MET A 13 10.46 -2.62 -6.84
N LYS A 14 10.15 -1.92 -5.77
CA LYS A 14 11.05 -1.85 -4.62
C LYS A 14 11.05 -3.17 -3.87
N ASN A 15 12.18 -3.51 -3.24
CA ASN A 15 12.23 -4.63 -2.33
C ASN A 15 11.25 -4.39 -1.18
N ILE A 16 10.55 -5.44 -0.74
CA ILE A 16 9.54 -5.31 0.31
C ILE A 16 10.14 -4.80 1.62
N ARG A 17 11.43 -5.01 1.87
CA ARG A 17 12.10 -4.46 3.06
C ARG A 17 12.14 -2.94 3.04
N GLU A 18 12.30 -2.33 1.88
CA GLU A 18 12.29 -0.86 1.75
C GLU A 18 10.93 -0.29 2.07
N ILE A 19 9.87 -0.98 1.60
CA ILE A 19 8.50 -0.57 1.88
C ILE A 19 8.18 -0.73 3.36
N ALA A 20 8.62 -1.83 3.97
CA ALA A 20 8.44 -2.04 5.41
C ALA A 20 9.13 -0.94 6.22
N ALA A 21 10.33 -0.52 5.80
CA ALA A 21 11.06 0.55 6.47
C ALA A 21 10.30 1.89 6.43
N GLU A 22 9.58 2.17 5.34
CA GLU A 22 8.73 3.36 5.23
C GLU A 22 7.60 3.35 6.26
N LEU A 23 7.19 2.18 6.72
CA LEU A 23 6.16 2.00 7.75
C LEU A 23 6.76 1.84 9.15
N ASN A 24 8.07 2.10 9.31
CA ASN A 24 8.80 1.93 10.57
C ASN A 24 8.80 0.49 11.09
N LEU A 25 8.78 -0.48 10.18
CA LEU A 25 8.88 -1.90 10.51
C LEU A 25 10.33 -2.37 10.33
N SER A 26 10.86 -3.11 11.30
CA SER A 26 12.18 -3.70 11.23
C SER A 26 12.12 -5.07 10.55
N GLU A 27 13.29 -5.65 10.27
CA GLU A 27 13.37 -7.00 9.70
C GLU A 27 12.76 -8.05 10.63
N ASP A 28 12.80 -7.83 11.95
CA ASP A 28 12.20 -8.73 12.92
C ASP A 28 10.67 -8.67 12.92
N ASP A 29 10.09 -7.63 12.37
CA ASP A 29 8.63 -7.45 12.30
C ASP A 29 8.01 -8.15 11.09
N ILE A 30 8.82 -8.61 10.15
CA ILE A 30 8.32 -9.22 8.92
C ILE A 30 8.96 -10.58 8.66
N ASP A 31 8.19 -11.47 8.02
CA ASP A 31 8.68 -12.72 7.46
C ASP A 31 8.71 -12.56 5.95
N GLN A 32 9.89 -12.46 5.37
CA GLN A 32 10.04 -12.17 3.96
C GLN A 32 9.92 -13.42 3.09
N TYR A 33 9.09 -13.34 2.07
CA TYR A 33 8.91 -14.39 1.06
C TYR A 33 9.40 -13.86 -0.29
N GLY A 34 10.71 -13.96 -0.55
CA GLY A 34 11.30 -13.39 -1.74
C GLY A 34 11.49 -11.88 -1.64
N LYS A 35 11.60 -11.21 -2.79
CA LYS A 35 11.94 -9.78 -2.84
C LYS A 35 10.75 -8.84 -2.63
N TYR A 36 9.53 -9.30 -2.95
CA TYR A 36 8.38 -8.39 -3.11
C TYR A 36 7.19 -8.75 -2.24
N LYS A 37 7.34 -9.70 -1.33
CA LYS A 37 6.25 -10.19 -0.51
C LYS A 37 6.73 -10.47 0.91
N CYS A 38 5.93 -10.11 1.89
CA CYS A 38 6.22 -10.46 3.27
C CYS A 38 4.93 -10.65 4.07
N LYS A 39 5.08 -11.30 5.22
CA LYS A 39 4.05 -11.43 6.23
C LYS A 39 4.44 -10.55 7.41
N ILE A 40 3.50 -9.80 7.96
CA ILE A 40 3.75 -8.92 9.09
C ILE A 40 3.41 -9.65 10.40
N SER A 41 4.31 -9.56 11.38
CA SER A 41 4.11 -10.17 12.69
C SER A 41 2.93 -9.53 13.43
N LEU A 42 2.16 -10.33 14.15
CA LEU A 42 1.07 -9.82 14.97
C LEU A 42 1.54 -8.92 16.12
N ASP A 43 2.80 -9.02 16.52
CA ASP A 43 3.38 -8.13 17.55
C ASP A 43 3.35 -6.67 17.14
N VAL A 44 3.39 -6.40 15.83
CA VAL A 44 3.28 -5.04 15.30
C VAL A 44 1.93 -4.41 15.66
N LEU A 45 0.86 -5.20 15.57
CA LEU A 45 -0.48 -4.74 15.94
C LEU A 45 -0.54 -4.37 17.43
N GLU A 46 0.04 -5.22 18.30
CA GLU A 46 0.08 -4.95 19.73
C GLU A 46 0.86 -3.68 20.08
N ARG A 47 2.02 -3.48 19.44
CA ARG A 47 2.83 -2.28 19.69
C ARG A 47 2.17 -0.99 19.24
N ASN A 48 1.29 -1.07 18.24
CA ASN A 48 0.67 0.10 17.63
C ASN A 48 -0.77 0.35 18.08
N LYS A 49 -1.30 -0.45 18.99
CA LYS A 49 -2.70 -0.32 19.40
C LYS A 49 -3.03 1.02 20.06
N ASP A 50 -2.05 1.66 20.69
CA ASP A 50 -2.21 2.96 21.35
C ASP A 50 -1.85 4.14 20.47
N ASN A 51 -1.43 3.88 19.22
CA ASN A 51 -1.12 4.94 18.28
C ASN A 51 -2.39 5.62 17.78
N LYS A 52 -2.23 6.87 17.36
CA LYS A 52 -3.34 7.63 16.77
C LYS A 52 -3.92 6.89 15.57
N LYS A 53 -5.22 6.65 15.60
CA LYS A 53 -5.91 5.99 14.50
C LYS A 53 -6.12 6.96 13.35
N GLY A 54 -5.85 6.49 12.14
CA GLY A 54 -6.19 7.22 10.94
C GLY A 54 -7.68 7.14 10.62
N LYS A 55 -8.07 7.76 9.53
CA LYS A 55 -9.45 7.70 9.05
C LYS A 55 -9.63 6.49 8.14
N LEU A 56 -10.73 5.80 8.32
CA LEU A 56 -11.10 4.66 7.47
C LEU A 56 -11.92 5.17 6.28
N VAL A 57 -11.47 4.84 5.08
CA VAL A 57 -12.18 5.21 3.85
C VAL A 57 -12.65 3.95 3.15
N LEU A 58 -13.95 3.82 2.97
CA LEU A 58 -14.57 2.68 2.28
C LEU A 58 -14.72 2.98 0.80
N VAL A 59 -14.17 2.12 -0.05
CA VAL A 59 -14.38 2.17 -1.50
C VAL A 59 -15.14 0.92 -1.91
N THR A 60 -16.37 1.10 -2.40
CA THR A 60 -17.25 -0.02 -2.74
C THR A 60 -18.09 0.31 -3.97
N ALA A 61 -18.80 -0.69 -4.46
CA ALA A 61 -19.76 -0.56 -5.54
C ALA A 61 -21.12 -1.01 -5.06
N ILE A 62 -22.18 -0.42 -5.63
CA ILE A 62 -23.55 -0.77 -5.28
C ILE A 62 -23.90 -2.18 -5.75
N ASN A 63 -23.53 -2.50 -7.00
CA ASN A 63 -23.77 -3.80 -7.59
C ASN A 63 -22.52 -4.30 -8.31
N PRO A 64 -22.15 -5.57 -8.14
CA PRO A 64 -21.08 -6.15 -8.92
C PRO A 64 -21.48 -6.24 -10.40
N THR A 65 -20.56 -5.96 -11.31
CA THR A 65 -20.78 -6.07 -12.75
C THR A 65 -19.63 -6.85 -13.38
N PRO A 66 -19.87 -7.55 -14.52
CA PRO A 66 -18.79 -8.27 -15.20
C PRO A 66 -17.64 -7.36 -15.66
N ALA A 67 -17.94 -6.11 -16.03
CA ALA A 67 -16.94 -5.15 -16.45
C ALA A 67 -16.22 -4.48 -15.27
N GLY A 68 -16.76 -4.61 -14.06
CA GLY A 68 -16.26 -3.93 -12.88
C GLY A 68 -16.70 -2.47 -12.84
N GLU A 69 -16.42 -1.81 -11.72
CA GLU A 69 -16.80 -0.41 -11.51
C GLU A 69 -15.61 0.46 -11.12
N GLY A 70 -14.38 -0.05 -11.29
CA GLY A 70 -13.16 0.70 -11.00
C GLY A 70 -12.79 0.77 -9.53
N LYS A 71 -13.35 -0.07 -8.66
CA LYS A 71 -13.04 -0.07 -7.21
C LYS A 71 -11.54 -0.18 -6.95
N SER A 72 -10.89 -1.17 -7.56
CA SER A 72 -9.47 -1.40 -7.35
C SER A 72 -8.63 -0.24 -7.87
N THR A 73 -8.96 0.28 -9.04
CA THR A 73 -8.25 1.42 -9.63
C THR A 73 -8.38 2.67 -8.75
N VAL A 74 -9.59 2.95 -8.26
CA VAL A 74 -9.83 4.10 -7.37
C VAL A 74 -9.10 3.93 -6.05
N THR A 75 -9.12 2.73 -5.47
CA THR A 75 -8.44 2.45 -4.20
C THR A 75 -6.94 2.67 -4.31
N ILE A 76 -6.32 2.15 -5.37
CA ILE A 76 -4.88 2.33 -5.60
C ILE A 76 -4.54 3.79 -5.85
N GLY A 77 -5.32 4.47 -6.69
CA GLY A 77 -5.11 5.89 -6.98
C GLY A 77 -5.25 6.76 -5.73
N LEU A 78 -6.25 6.49 -4.91
CA LEU A 78 -6.44 7.20 -3.64
C LEU A 78 -5.26 6.99 -2.70
N GLY A 79 -4.78 5.75 -2.58
CA GLY A 79 -3.61 5.44 -1.77
C GLY A 79 -2.37 6.19 -2.21
N GLN A 80 -2.11 6.23 -3.52
CA GLN A 80 -0.97 6.96 -4.07
C GLN A 80 -1.10 8.47 -3.81
N ALA A 81 -2.28 9.03 -4.03
CA ALA A 81 -2.53 10.46 -3.82
C ALA A 81 -2.33 10.87 -2.36
N LEU A 82 -2.85 10.09 -1.43
CA LEU A 82 -2.70 10.36 0.00
C LEU A 82 -1.25 10.24 0.45
N ASN A 83 -0.54 9.24 -0.04
CA ASN A 83 0.87 9.06 0.27
C ASN A 83 1.72 10.22 -0.23
N LYS A 84 1.47 10.69 -1.45
CA LYS A 84 2.16 11.84 -2.03
C LYS A 84 1.90 13.11 -1.22
N ARG A 85 0.66 13.33 -0.82
CA ARG A 85 0.28 14.49 -0.01
C ARG A 85 0.93 14.47 1.37
N ASN A 86 0.99 13.30 2.00
CA ASN A 86 1.63 13.13 3.30
C ASN A 86 3.12 13.44 3.23
N LYS A 87 3.80 12.99 2.18
CA LYS A 87 5.22 13.31 1.96
C LYS A 87 5.45 14.81 1.82
N LYS A 88 4.57 15.52 1.13
CA LYS A 88 4.65 16.98 1.00
C LYS A 88 4.46 17.67 2.35
N ALA A 89 3.52 17.21 3.15
CA ALA A 89 3.27 17.77 4.47
C ALA A 89 4.48 17.59 5.40
N ASN A 90 5.14 16.43 5.32
CA ASN A 90 6.30 16.11 6.15
C ASN A 90 7.56 16.89 5.75
N LYS A 91 7.59 17.48 4.57
CA LYS A 91 8.74 18.27 4.11
C LYS A 91 8.74 19.71 4.58
N LYS A 92 7.71 20.10 5.26
CA LYS A 92 7.67 21.45 5.87
C LYS A 92 8.53 21.50 7.16
#